data_96cf6d8c1f9fb77f2e88fa37612695a5
#
_entry.id   96cf6d8c1f9fb77f2e88fa37612695a5
#
_cell.length_a   1.000
_cell.length_b   1.000
_cell.length_c   1.000
_cell.angle_alpha   90.00
_cell.angle_beta   90.00
_cell.angle_gamma   90.00
#
_symmetry.space_group_name_H-M   'P 1'
#
loop_
_entity.id
_entity.type
_entity.pdbx_description
1 polymer ?
#
loop_
_entity_poly.entity_id
_entity_poly.type
_entity_poly.pdbx_seq_one_letter_code
_entity_poly.pdbx_strand_id
1 'polypeptide(L)'
;MSEAVTEKLRAQTRSARSRIIPLLSRYAPVVCLVLLIVIFAVLTDGRFLKPLNLFNVMRQISIEGLIAVGMTFVILTAGIDLSVGSLVAVAGLSAALIAKGSAASSFSLSESEATGYGWYAAMLGAIAVGVLGGAIQGTAITKLKVPPFVVTLGGLSVFRGMALMISGSGPISGFDEAYRWWGQGRIGPVPVPVIIFLAIAAVAFVVLRYTRYGRQVYAVGGNREAARLAGVNVERVLLSVYVIIGFLAGLAGFVLSARLNSSEAVAGMGYELNVIAAVVIGGTSLFGGVGTIFGTVIGSILIGVLINGLVLMNVNPYVQQITIGLILVTVVAFDQFAKSRRLK
;
A
#
# COMPACT_ATOMS: atom_id res chain seq x y z
N MET A 1 10.34 55.42 -19.55
CA MET A 1 9.03 54.75 -19.25
C MET A 1 9.04 53.25 -19.47
N SER A 2 10.07 52.61 -20.00
CA SER A 2 10.09 51.18 -20.33
C SER A 2 10.63 50.24 -19.24
N GLU A 3 11.67 50.63 -18.48
CA GLU A 3 12.29 49.75 -17.49
C GLU A 3 11.43 49.51 -16.25
N ALA A 4 10.82 50.55 -15.70
CA ALA A 4 9.92 50.42 -14.53
C ALA A 4 8.67 49.60 -14.80
N VAL A 5 8.15 49.62 -16.02
CA VAL A 5 7.00 48.80 -16.45
C VAL A 5 7.44 47.35 -16.60
N THR A 6 8.60 47.08 -17.15
CA THR A 6 9.16 45.73 -17.33
C THR A 6 9.50 45.08 -15.98
N GLU A 7 10.01 45.88 -15.02
CA GLU A 7 10.31 45.41 -13.67
C GLU A 7 9.02 45.09 -12.85
N LYS A 8 7.96 45.91 -12.97
CA LYS A 8 6.66 45.64 -12.39
C LYS A 8 6.02 44.36 -12.97
N LEU A 9 6.09 44.14 -14.27
CA LEU A 9 5.59 42.94 -14.94
C LEU A 9 6.38 41.68 -14.51
N ARG A 10 7.72 41.80 -14.37
CA ARG A 10 8.56 40.70 -13.87
C ARG A 10 8.27 40.40 -12.40
N ALA A 11 8.02 41.41 -11.56
CA ALA A 11 7.64 41.22 -10.16
C ALA A 11 6.27 40.61 -10.01
N GLN A 12 5.26 40.99 -10.83
CA GLN A 12 3.94 40.40 -10.84
C GLN A 12 3.95 38.96 -11.36
N THR A 13 4.71 38.65 -12.41
CA THR A 13 4.88 37.28 -12.91
C THR A 13 5.65 36.40 -11.91
N ARG A 14 6.64 36.91 -11.20
CA ARG A 14 7.31 36.19 -10.09
C ARG A 14 6.36 35.93 -8.92
N SER A 15 5.55 36.90 -8.52
CA SER A 15 4.57 36.77 -7.43
C SER A 15 3.43 35.78 -7.78
N ALA A 16 2.92 35.81 -9.01
CA ALA A 16 1.93 34.86 -9.48
C ALA A 16 2.52 33.44 -9.57
N ARG A 17 3.72 33.29 -10.13
CA ARG A 17 4.44 32.02 -10.24
C ARG A 17 4.79 31.43 -8.89
N SER A 18 5.14 32.24 -7.88
CA SER A 18 5.44 31.78 -6.52
C SER A 18 4.21 31.28 -5.75
N ARG A 19 3.00 31.70 -6.12
CA ARG A 19 1.74 31.21 -5.52
C ARG A 19 1.13 30.03 -6.27
N ILE A 20 1.28 29.99 -7.60
CA ILE A 20 0.65 28.96 -8.45
C ILE A 20 1.44 27.64 -8.37
N ILE A 21 2.78 27.67 -8.34
CA ILE A 21 3.62 26.48 -8.29
C ILE A 21 3.33 25.61 -7.05
N PRO A 22 3.27 26.14 -5.80
CA PRO A 22 2.95 25.29 -4.63
C PRO A 22 1.50 24.81 -4.63
N LEU A 23 0.56 25.54 -5.27
CA LEU A 23 -0.81 25.07 -5.43
C LEU A 23 -0.89 23.92 -6.45
N LEU A 24 -0.24 24.08 -7.62
CA LEU A 24 -0.17 23.01 -8.62
C LEU A 24 0.52 21.75 -8.07
N SER A 25 1.61 21.88 -7.33
CA SER A 25 2.31 20.73 -6.75
C SER A 25 1.45 19.98 -5.72
N ARG A 26 0.60 20.69 -4.99
CA ARG A 26 -0.33 20.09 -4.01
C ARG A 26 -1.45 19.28 -4.66
N TYR A 27 -1.94 19.74 -5.81
CA TYR A 27 -3.05 19.09 -6.53
C TYR A 27 -2.58 18.23 -7.72
N ALA A 28 -1.28 18.21 -8.01
CA ALA A 28 -0.72 17.44 -9.12
C ALA A 28 -1.15 15.95 -9.14
N PRO A 29 -1.17 15.19 -8.03
CA PRO A 29 -1.64 13.82 -8.05
C PRO A 29 -3.12 13.69 -8.41
N VAL A 30 -3.96 14.64 -7.98
CA VAL A 30 -5.40 14.65 -8.28
C VAL A 30 -5.64 14.98 -9.76
N VAL A 31 -4.92 15.97 -10.29
CA VAL A 31 -4.99 16.35 -11.71
C VAL A 31 -4.53 15.18 -12.59
N CYS A 32 -3.42 14.53 -12.21
CA CYS A 32 -2.90 13.36 -12.92
C CYS A 32 -3.92 12.22 -12.90
N LEU A 33 -4.57 11.96 -11.76
CA LEU A 33 -5.62 10.96 -11.63
C LEU A 33 -6.81 11.24 -12.58
N VAL A 34 -7.30 12.47 -12.59
CA VAL A 34 -8.42 12.85 -13.47
C VAL A 34 -8.03 12.68 -14.95
N LEU A 35 -6.82 13.11 -15.31
CA LEU A 35 -6.32 12.94 -16.68
C LEU A 35 -6.22 11.45 -17.06
N LEU A 36 -5.71 10.59 -16.19
CA LEU A 36 -5.65 9.15 -16.46
C LEU A 36 -7.03 8.53 -16.61
N ILE A 37 -8.01 8.90 -15.78
CA ILE A 37 -9.38 8.43 -15.91
C ILE A 37 -9.96 8.82 -17.27
N VAL A 38 -9.78 10.07 -17.71
CA VAL A 38 -10.25 10.56 -19.02
C VAL A 38 -9.54 9.82 -20.15
N ILE A 39 -8.22 9.68 -20.09
CA ILE A 39 -7.43 8.96 -21.11
C ILE A 39 -7.93 7.52 -21.25
N PHE A 40 -8.05 6.77 -20.15
CA PHE A 40 -8.52 5.38 -20.21
C PHE A 40 -10.00 5.27 -20.59
N ALA A 41 -10.84 6.23 -20.20
CA ALA A 41 -12.24 6.25 -20.66
C ALA A 41 -12.32 6.36 -22.19
N VAL A 42 -11.49 7.21 -22.79
CA VAL A 42 -11.43 7.38 -24.26
C VAL A 42 -10.78 6.17 -24.94
N LEU A 43 -9.60 5.75 -24.47
CA LEU A 43 -8.83 4.65 -25.11
C LEU A 43 -9.51 3.27 -24.99
N THR A 44 -10.44 3.11 -24.06
CA THR A 44 -11.17 1.84 -23.87
C THR A 44 -12.62 1.90 -24.37
N ASP A 45 -13.00 2.92 -25.16
CA ASP A 45 -14.37 3.13 -25.65
C ASP A 45 -15.41 3.08 -24.50
N GLY A 46 -15.11 3.72 -23.38
CA GLY A 46 -15.97 3.79 -22.21
C GLY A 46 -16.01 2.51 -21.37
N ARG A 47 -15.32 1.42 -21.75
CA ARG A 47 -15.27 0.17 -20.97
C ARG A 47 -14.70 0.39 -19.56
N PHE A 48 -13.75 1.31 -19.43
CA PHE A 48 -13.16 1.68 -18.13
C PHE A 48 -14.24 2.16 -17.14
N LEU A 49 -15.21 2.95 -17.58
CA LEU A 49 -16.27 3.54 -16.74
C LEU A 49 -17.46 2.60 -16.46
N LYS A 50 -17.47 1.39 -17.03
CA LYS A 50 -18.56 0.43 -16.74
C LYS A 50 -18.62 0.09 -15.26
N PRO A 51 -19.81 0.03 -14.64
CA PRO A 51 -19.94 -0.22 -13.19
C PRO A 51 -19.20 -1.47 -12.70
N LEU A 52 -19.27 -2.56 -13.46
CA LEU A 52 -18.59 -3.82 -13.13
C LEU A 52 -17.07 -3.61 -13.01
N ASN A 53 -16.47 -2.86 -13.96
CA ASN A 53 -15.05 -2.55 -13.94
C ASN A 53 -14.70 -1.66 -12.75
N LEU A 54 -15.48 -0.61 -12.51
CA LEU A 54 -15.24 0.30 -11.38
C LEU A 54 -15.28 -0.44 -10.04
N PHE A 55 -16.21 -1.37 -9.85
CA PHE A 55 -16.24 -2.20 -8.64
C PHE A 55 -15.01 -3.09 -8.49
N ASN A 56 -14.54 -3.68 -9.59
CA ASN A 56 -13.33 -4.50 -9.56
C ASN A 56 -12.08 -3.70 -9.24
N VAL A 57 -11.94 -2.52 -9.86
CA VAL A 57 -10.85 -1.56 -9.59
C VAL A 57 -10.88 -1.12 -8.13
N MET A 58 -12.03 -0.71 -7.61
CA MET A 58 -12.17 -0.28 -6.22
C MET A 58 -11.76 -1.38 -5.23
N ARG A 59 -12.16 -2.64 -5.48
CA ARG A 59 -11.74 -3.78 -4.64
C ARG A 59 -10.23 -4.01 -4.69
N GLN A 60 -9.63 -3.94 -5.88
CA GLN A 60 -8.18 -4.11 -6.05
C GLN A 60 -7.41 -3.01 -5.35
N ILE A 61 -7.76 -1.75 -5.59
CA ILE A 61 -7.14 -0.58 -4.96
C ILE A 61 -7.22 -0.68 -3.44
N SER A 62 -8.35 -1.18 -2.91
CA SER A 62 -8.55 -1.27 -1.46
C SER A 62 -7.56 -2.23 -0.79
N ILE A 63 -7.24 -3.35 -1.42
CA ILE A 63 -6.29 -4.34 -0.87
C ILE A 63 -4.87 -3.77 -0.88
N GLU A 64 -4.40 -3.27 -2.01
CA GLU A 64 -3.09 -2.62 -2.12
C GLU A 64 -3.04 -1.34 -1.26
N GLY A 65 -4.13 -0.60 -1.17
CA GLY A 65 -4.29 0.60 -0.36
C GLY A 65 -4.16 0.34 1.15
N LEU A 66 -4.69 -0.77 1.66
CA LEU A 66 -4.48 -1.17 3.06
C LEU A 66 -2.99 -1.30 3.38
N ILE A 67 -2.25 -1.96 2.50
CA ILE A 67 -0.81 -2.14 2.63
C ILE A 67 -0.10 -0.77 2.49
N ALA A 68 -0.54 0.07 1.55
CA ALA A 68 0.02 1.40 1.31
C ALA A 68 -0.12 2.32 2.52
N VAL A 69 -1.23 2.22 3.27
CA VAL A 69 -1.38 2.93 4.55
C VAL A 69 -0.30 2.50 5.54
N GLY A 70 -0.03 1.21 5.69
CA GLY A 70 1.05 0.70 6.54
C GLY A 70 2.44 1.14 6.06
N MET A 71 2.67 1.04 4.74
CA MET A 71 3.92 1.46 4.11
C MET A 71 4.19 2.95 4.33
N THR A 72 3.15 3.78 4.41
CA THR A 72 3.30 5.21 4.73
C THR A 72 3.97 5.41 6.08
N PHE A 73 3.59 4.66 7.12
CA PHE A 73 4.25 4.74 8.43
C PHE A 73 5.73 4.33 8.35
N VAL A 74 6.02 3.25 7.61
CA VAL A 74 7.39 2.76 7.42
C VAL A 74 8.24 3.79 6.67
N ILE A 75 7.75 4.32 5.53
CA ILE A 75 8.47 5.31 4.73
C ILE A 75 8.62 6.63 5.49
N LEU A 76 7.62 7.06 6.25
CA LEU A 76 7.72 8.25 7.11
C LEU A 76 8.89 8.15 8.11
N THR A 77 9.27 6.95 8.56
CA THR A 77 10.45 6.74 9.43
C THR A 77 11.75 6.47 8.67
N ALA A 78 11.78 6.76 7.36
CA ALA A 78 12.90 6.46 6.45
C ALA A 78 13.24 4.96 6.41
N GLY A 79 12.23 4.10 6.50
CA GLY A 79 12.31 2.65 6.31
C GLY A 79 11.70 2.26 4.96
N ILE A 80 11.95 1.02 4.54
CA ILE A 80 11.30 0.37 3.39
C ILE A 80 10.98 -1.06 3.80
N ASP A 81 9.82 -1.57 3.40
CA ASP A 81 9.45 -2.98 3.59
C ASP A 81 9.18 -3.64 2.23
N LEU A 82 10.14 -4.46 1.81
CA LEU A 82 10.04 -5.25 0.57
C LEU A 82 9.35 -6.60 0.77
N SER A 83 9.14 -7.02 2.00
CA SER A 83 8.57 -8.32 2.30
C SER A 83 7.05 -8.36 2.32
N VAL A 84 6.42 -7.18 2.30
CA VAL A 84 4.99 -7.04 2.54
C VAL A 84 4.13 -7.89 1.61
N GLY A 85 4.49 -8.01 0.32
CA GLY A 85 3.76 -8.84 -0.63
C GLY A 85 3.83 -10.34 -0.30
N SER A 86 4.99 -10.84 0.10
CA SER A 86 5.15 -12.23 0.54
C SER A 86 4.50 -12.50 1.91
N LEU A 87 4.49 -11.51 2.81
CA LEU A 87 3.78 -11.61 4.09
C LEU A 87 2.26 -11.69 3.89
N VAL A 88 1.71 -10.97 2.91
CA VAL A 88 0.30 -11.07 2.48
C VAL A 88 -0.02 -12.50 2.04
N ALA A 89 0.86 -13.16 1.27
CA ALA A 89 0.67 -14.53 0.84
C ALA A 89 0.63 -15.51 2.03
N VAL A 90 1.61 -15.42 2.94
CA VAL A 90 1.64 -16.28 4.15
C VAL A 90 0.39 -16.07 5.00
N ALA A 91 -0.01 -14.83 5.22
CA ALA A 91 -1.19 -14.49 6.01
C ALA A 91 -2.49 -15.02 5.36
N GLY A 92 -2.63 -14.84 4.03
CA GLY A 92 -3.76 -15.35 3.28
C GLY A 92 -3.86 -16.89 3.29
N LEU A 93 -2.71 -17.58 3.12
CA LEU A 93 -2.65 -19.04 3.22
C LEU A 93 -2.96 -19.54 4.64
N SER A 94 -2.45 -18.84 5.67
CA SER A 94 -2.79 -19.18 7.06
C SER A 94 -4.29 -19.01 7.33
N ALA A 95 -4.91 -17.94 6.81
CA ALA A 95 -6.36 -17.77 6.87
C ALA A 95 -7.10 -18.92 6.17
N ALA A 96 -6.62 -19.30 4.98
CA ALA A 96 -7.21 -20.40 4.20
C ALA A 96 -7.12 -21.74 4.94
N LEU A 97 -5.97 -22.05 5.56
CA LEU A 97 -5.81 -23.26 6.39
C LEU A 97 -6.77 -23.25 7.58
N ILE A 98 -6.92 -22.14 8.27
CA ILE A 98 -7.82 -22.02 9.42
C ILE A 98 -9.29 -22.16 8.98
N ALA A 99 -9.66 -21.57 7.83
CA ALA A 99 -11.03 -21.63 7.31
C ALA A 99 -11.41 -23.01 6.80
N LYS A 100 -10.49 -23.75 6.18
CA LYS A 100 -10.76 -25.07 5.57
C LYS A 100 -10.43 -26.24 6.51
N GLY A 101 -9.59 -26.02 7.52
CA GLY A 101 -9.18 -27.11 8.44
C GLY A 101 -8.51 -28.27 7.69
N SER A 102 -8.93 -29.51 7.98
CA SER A 102 -8.38 -30.71 7.36
C SER A 102 -8.65 -30.81 5.85
N ALA A 103 -9.69 -30.12 5.33
CA ALA A 103 -10.00 -30.07 3.91
C ALA A 103 -9.05 -29.15 3.11
N ALA A 104 -8.15 -28.42 3.76
CA ALA A 104 -7.20 -27.51 3.10
C ALA A 104 -6.19 -28.25 2.21
N SER A 105 -5.87 -29.51 2.51
CA SER A 105 -4.94 -30.35 1.73
C SER A 105 -5.59 -31.02 0.53
N SER A 106 -6.92 -30.99 0.43
CA SER A 106 -7.68 -31.58 -0.66
C SER A 106 -8.04 -30.48 -1.66
N PHE A 107 -7.75 -30.68 -2.94
CA PHE A 107 -8.27 -29.84 -4.01
C PHE A 107 -9.77 -30.08 -4.15
N SER A 108 -10.55 -29.56 -3.19
CA SER A 108 -12.02 -29.67 -3.17
C SER A 108 -12.61 -28.29 -3.44
N LEU A 109 -13.44 -28.21 -4.46
CA LEU A 109 -14.30 -27.06 -4.76
C LEU A 109 -15.60 -27.06 -3.95
N SER A 110 -15.81 -28.09 -3.15
CA SER A 110 -17.05 -28.26 -2.36
C SER A 110 -17.01 -27.40 -1.09
N GLU A 111 -18.02 -26.58 -0.93
CA GLU A 111 -18.24 -25.76 0.28
C GLU A 111 -18.61 -26.64 1.51
N SER A 112 -19.16 -27.84 1.27
CA SER A 112 -19.74 -28.67 2.34
C SER A 112 -18.73 -29.43 3.20
N GLU A 113 -17.46 -29.46 2.83
CA GLU A 113 -16.42 -30.23 3.53
C GLU A 113 -15.47 -29.36 4.40
N ALA A 114 -15.79 -28.09 4.57
CA ALA A 114 -14.96 -27.20 5.41
C ALA A 114 -15.14 -27.56 6.90
N THR A 115 -14.12 -28.15 7.49
CA THR A 115 -14.06 -28.50 8.93
C THR A 115 -13.35 -27.40 9.76
N GLY A 116 -13.14 -26.22 9.17
CA GLY A 116 -12.39 -25.14 9.77
C GLY A 116 -13.17 -24.31 10.79
N TYR A 117 -12.49 -23.34 11.37
CA TYR A 117 -12.98 -22.52 12.49
C TYR A 117 -13.77 -21.28 12.05
N GLY A 118 -14.13 -21.16 10.76
CA GLY A 118 -14.89 -20.03 10.21
C GLY A 118 -14.07 -18.77 9.93
N TRP A 119 -14.71 -17.77 9.30
CA TRP A 119 -14.06 -16.57 8.81
C TRP A 119 -13.40 -15.71 9.92
N TYR A 120 -14.00 -15.63 11.11
CA TYR A 120 -13.48 -14.81 12.22
C TYR A 120 -12.14 -15.34 12.74
N ALA A 121 -12.01 -16.66 12.93
CA ALA A 121 -10.75 -17.27 13.34
C ALA A 121 -9.69 -17.16 12.24
N ALA A 122 -10.10 -17.31 10.97
CA ALA A 122 -9.22 -17.14 9.83
C ALA A 122 -8.69 -15.69 9.73
N MET A 123 -9.53 -14.69 9.92
CA MET A 123 -9.13 -13.29 9.93
C MET A 123 -8.16 -13.00 11.08
N LEU A 124 -8.46 -13.45 12.30
CA LEU A 124 -7.58 -13.27 13.45
C LEU A 124 -6.24 -13.99 13.26
N GLY A 125 -6.24 -15.19 12.69
CA GLY A 125 -5.03 -15.93 12.35
C GLY A 125 -4.16 -15.22 11.32
N ALA A 126 -4.76 -14.69 10.25
CA ALA A 126 -4.06 -13.89 9.25
C ALA A 126 -3.42 -12.63 9.86
N ILE A 127 -4.18 -11.91 10.70
CA ILE A 127 -3.69 -10.72 11.41
C ILE A 127 -2.55 -11.10 12.36
N ALA A 128 -2.69 -12.19 13.12
CA ALA A 128 -1.64 -12.65 14.04
C ALA A 128 -0.34 -12.97 13.31
N VAL A 129 -0.42 -13.70 12.19
CA VAL A 129 0.74 -14.01 11.33
C VAL A 129 1.38 -12.73 10.80
N GLY A 130 0.58 -11.78 10.32
CA GLY A 130 1.07 -10.50 9.85
C GLY A 130 1.79 -9.69 10.96
N VAL A 131 1.16 -9.58 12.13
CA VAL A 131 1.74 -8.91 13.32
C VAL A 131 3.04 -9.58 13.77
N LEU A 132 3.08 -10.90 13.83
CA LEU A 132 4.30 -11.65 14.18
C LEU A 132 5.42 -11.40 13.17
N GLY A 133 5.12 -11.45 11.85
CA GLY A 133 6.07 -11.14 10.80
C GLY A 133 6.64 -9.73 10.94
N GLY A 134 5.76 -8.73 11.11
CA GLY A 134 6.17 -7.34 11.34
C GLY A 134 6.96 -7.15 12.64
N ALA A 135 6.59 -7.84 13.73
CA ALA A 135 7.30 -7.77 14.99
C ALA A 135 8.71 -8.40 14.91
N ILE A 136 8.85 -9.52 14.22
CA ILE A 136 10.16 -10.16 13.97
C ILE A 136 11.08 -9.21 13.20
N GLN A 137 10.58 -8.63 12.11
CA GLN A 137 11.35 -7.67 11.31
C GLN A 137 11.69 -6.40 12.10
N GLY A 138 10.69 -5.82 12.77
CA GLY A 138 10.89 -4.63 13.61
C GLY A 138 11.90 -4.87 14.73
N THR A 139 11.91 -6.07 15.32
CA THR A 139 12.89 -6.47 16.34
C THR A 139 14.29 -6.62 15.74
N ALA A 140 14.42 -7.24 14.57
CA ALA A 140 15.71 -7.36 13.88
C ALA A 140 16.29 -5.97 13.53
N ILE A 141 15.46 -5.05 13.08
CA ILE A 141 15.87 -3.68 12.76
C ILE A 141 16.30 -2.90 14.02
N THR A 142 15.55 -3.03 15.11
CA THR A 142 15.75 -2.19 16.30
C THR A 142 16.77 -2.78 17.27
N LYS A 143 16.71 -4.09 17.54
CA LYS A 143 17.57 -4.77 18.53
C LYS A 143 18.87 -5.27 17.93
N LEU A 144 18.81 -5.90 16.73
CA LEU A 144 20.00 -6.37 16.05
C LEU A 144 20.66 -5.27 15.20
N LYS A 145 20.01 -4.09 15.08
CA LYS A 145 20.48 -2.92 14.32
C LYS A 145 20.80 -3.24 12.85
N VAL A 146 20.14 -4.24 12.29
CA VAL A 146 20.29 -4.59 10.87
C VAL A 146 19.54 -3.53 10.02
N PRO A 147 20.13 -3.05 8.91
CA PRO A 147 19.44 -2.08 8.05
C PRO A 147 18.07 -2.60 7.58
N PRO A 148 17.02 -1.76 7.58
CA PRO A 148 15.66 -2.15 7.19
C PRO A 148 15.58 -2.86 5.84
N PHE A 149 16.28 -2.34 4.83
CA PHE A 149 16.31 -2.94 3.51
C PHE A 149 16.79 -4.40 3.52
N VAL A 150 17.84 -4.71 4.30
CA VAL A 150 18.41 -6.07 4.39
C VAL A 150 17.42 -7.01 5.09
N VAL A 151 16.82 -6.56 6.21
CA VAL A 151 15.84 -7.35 6.97
C VAL A 151 14.62 -7.68 6.09
N THR A 152 14.08 -6.69 5.39
CA THR A 152 12.86 -6.89 4.60
C THR A 152 13.12 -7.61 3.29
N LEU A 153 14.31 -7.47 2.70
CA LEU A 153 14.73 -8.29 1.56
C LEU A 153 14.88 -9.78 1.96
N GLY A 154 15.51 -10.03 3.12
CA GLY A 154 15.57 -11.38 3.71
C GLY A 154 14.16 -11.91 4.03
N GLY A 155 13.31 -11.04 4.61
CA GLY A 155 11.91 -11.34 4.91
C GLY A 155 11.10 -11.71 3.67
N LEU A 156 11.31 -11.02 2.54
CA LEU A 156 10.68 -11.36 1.26
C LEU A 156 10.95 -12.82 0.88
N SER A 157 12.20 -13.25 0.97
CA SER A 157 12.58 -14.62 0.63
C SER A 157 12.06 -15.64 1.64
N VAL A 158 12.15 -15.34 2.94
CA VAL A 158 11.68 -16.22 4.02
C VAL A 158 10.15 -16.40 3.93
N PHE A 159 9.38 -15.33 3.87
CA PHE A 159 7.93 -15.43 3.78
C PHE A 159 7.47 -16.06 2.46
N ARG A 160 8.16 -15.79 1.34
CA ARG A 160 7.83 -16.46 0.07
C ARG A 160 8.08 -17.96 0.16
N GLY A 161 9.22 -18.37 0.76
CA GLY A 161 9.52 -19.77 1.03
C GLY A 161 8.47 -20.43 1.94
N MET A 162 8.06 -19.76 3.02
CA MET A 162 6.98 -20.24 3.90
C MET A 162 5.65 -20.37 3.14
N ALA A 163 5.29 -19.40 2.30
CA ALA A 163 4.08 -19.46 1.49
C ALA A 163 4.08 -20.66 0.54
N LEU A 164 5.21 -20.92 -0.13
CA LEU A 164 5.38 -22.07 -1.00
C LEU A 164 5.28 -23.40 -0.23
N MET A 165 5.88 -23.49 0.96
CA MET A 165 5.77 -24.67 1.82
C MET A 165 4.35 -24.91 2.29
N ILE A 166 3.63 -23.86 2.71
CA ILE A 166 2.23 -23.96 3.17
C ILE A 166 1.29 -24.34 2.01
N SER A 167 1.49 -23.74 0.84
CA SER A 167 0.67 -24.02 -0.35
C SER A 167 0.86 -25.44 -0.89
N GLY A 168 2.03 -26.04 -0.67
CA GLY A 168 2.33 -27.44 -1.07
C GLY A 168 2.02 -27.72 -2.53
N SER A 169 0.87 -28.33 -2.78
CA SER A 169 0.48 -28.83 -4.11
C SER A 169 -0.37 -27.84 -4.92
N GLY A 170 -0.71 -26.66 -4.42
CA GLY A 170 -1.52 -25.72 -5.18
C GLY A 170 -2.30 -24.72 -4.33
N PRO A 171 -3.24 -23.98 -4.93
CA PRO A 171 -4.06 -23.01 -4.23
C PRO A 171 -5.08 -23.69 -3.28
N ILE A 172 -5.31 -23.06 -2.13
CA ILE A 172 -6.40 -23.42 -1.21
C ILE A 172 -7.61 -22.57 -1.57
N SER A 173 -8.71 -23.18 -2.01
CA SER A 173 -9.87 -22.48 -2.56
C SER A 173 -11.22 -23.04 -2.05
N GLY A 174 -12.33 -22.39 -2.44
CA GLY A 174 -13.67 -22.84 -2.11
C GLY A 174 -14.09 -22.50 -0.68
N PHE A 175 -13.99 -21.19 -0.31
CA PHE A 175 -14.43 -20.70 0.99
C PHE A 175 -15.96 -20.55 1.03
N ASP A 176 -16.52 -20.60 2.23
CA ASP A 176 -17.94 -20.37 2.48
C ASP A 176 -18.37 -18.92 2.15
N GLU A 177 -19.67 -18.67 2.07
CA GLU A 177 -20.23 -17.37 1.73
C GLU A 177 -19.85 -16.29 2.76
N ALA A 178 -19.83 -16.64 4.04
CA ALA A 178 -19.49 -15.70 5.12
C ALA A 178 -18.03 -15.24 5.04
N TYR A 179 -17.11 -16.12 4.64
CA TYR A 179 -15.73 -15.77 4.37
C TYR A 179 -15.61 -14.88 3.12
N ARG A 180 -16.23 -15.30 2.00
CA ARG A 180 -16.21 -14.58 0.71
C ARG A 180 -16.80 -13.17 0.81
N TRP A 181 -17.77 -12.96 1.71
CA TRP A 181 -18.40 -11.65 1.91
C TRP A 181 -17.40 -10.54 2.23
N TRP A 182 -16.31 -10.83 2.93
CA TRP A 182 -15.28 -9.84 3.27
C TRP A 182 -14.50 -9.32 2.05
N GLY A 183 -14.39 -10.11 0.99
CA GLY A 183 -13.70 -9.73 -0.25
C GLY A 183 -14.64 -9.38 -1.41
N GLN A 184 -15.81 -10.01 -1.48
CA GLN A 184 -16.74 -9.90 -2.59
C GLN A 184 -18.04 -9.17 -2.23
N GLY A 185 -18.38 -9.08 -0.93
CA GLY A 185 -19.61 -8.48 -0.43
C GLY A 185 -19.72 -6.99 -0.72
N ARG A 186 -20.94 -6.47 -0.53
CA ARG A 186 -21.27 -5.05 -0.69
C ARG A 186 -22.21 -4.59 0.43
N ILE A 187 -22.06 -3.35 0.83
CA ILE A 187 -23.01 -2.63 1.68
C ILE A 187 -23.59 -1.50 0.82
N GLY A 188 -24.83 -1.68 0.35
CA GLY A 188 -25.38 -0.84 -0.70
C GLY A 188 -24.56 -0.89 -2.00
N PRO A 189 -24.18 0.22 -2.59
CA PRO A 189 -23.37 0.26 -3.80
C PRO A 189 -21.86 0.07 -3.55
N VAL A 190 -21.40 0.06 -2.28
CA VAL A 190 -19.97 0.08 -1.95
C VAL A 190 -19.45 -1.31 -1.61
N PRO A 191 -18.36 -1.79 -2.25
CA PRO A 191 -17.71 -3.05 -1.87
C PRO A 191 -17.13 -3.01 -0.45
N VAL A 192 -17.26 -4.12 0.28
CA VAL A 192 -16.75 -4.23 1.66
C VAL A 192 -15.25 -3.91 1.77
N PRO A 193 -14.35 -4.36 0.88
CA PRO A 193 -12.95 -3.98 0.93
C PRO A 193 -12.70 -2.46 0.90
N VAL A 194 -13.54 -1.71 0.18
CA VAL A 194 -13.44 -0.24 0.12
C VAL A 194 -13.74 0.39 1.48
N ILE A 195 -14.78 -0.12 2.15
CA ILE A 195 -15.17 0.35 3.49
C ILE A 195 -14.04 0.08 4.49
N ILE A 196 -13.45 -1.11 4.45
CA ILE A 196 -12.33 -1.49 5.31
C ILE A 196 -11.13 -0.55 5.05
N PHE A 197 -10.77 -0.36 3.78
CA PHE A 197 -9.66 0.52 3.38
C PHE A 197 -9.86 1.96 3.86
N LEU A 198 -11.03 2.55 3.59
CA LEU A 198 -11.31 3.93 3.97
C LEU A 198 -11.41 4.10 5.50
N ALA A 199 -11.95 3.12 6.22
CA ALA A 199 -11.98 3.14 7.67
C ALA A 199 -10.55 3.11 8.26
N ILE A 200 -9.69 2.22 7.78
CA ILE A 200 -8.29 2.13 8.20
C ILE A 200 -7.53 3.41 7.81
N ALA A 201 -7.74 3.94 6.60
CA ALA A 201 -7.14 5.20 6.17
C ALA A 201 -7.58 6.38 7.05
N ALA A 202 -8.86 6.44 7.43
CA ALA A 202 -9.36 7.46 8.35
C ALA A 202 -8.72 7.36 9.74
N VAL A 203 -8.62 6.14 10.31
CA VAL A 203 -7.94 5.91 11.58
C VAL A 203 -6.46 6.32 11.48
N ALA A 204 -5.75 5.87 10.44
CA ALA A 204 -4.35 6.21 10.21
C ALA A 204 -4.15 7.73 10.03
N PHE A 205 -5.06 8.40 9.33
CA PHE A 205 -5.05 9.87 9.20
C PHE A 205 -5.17 10.56 10.56
N VAL A 206 -6.12 10.14 11.41
CA VAL A 206 -6.30 10.67 12.76
C VAL A 206 -5.04 10.41 13.60
N VAL A 207 -4.50 9.19 13.56
CA VAL A 207 -3.30 8.82 14.29
C VAL A 207 -2.11 9.68 13.90
N LEU A 208 -1.82 9.82 12.59
CA LEU A 208 -0.67 10.62 12.12
C LEU A 208 -0.87 12.12 12.36
N ARG A 209 -2.08 12.64 12.19
CA ARG A 209 -2.35 14.08 12.23
C ARG A 209 -2.52 14.63 13.64
N TYR A 210 -3.20 13.89 14.52
CA TYR A 210 -3.70 14.43 15.78
C TYR A 210 -3.08 13.81 17.04
N THR A 211 -2.37 12.67 16.93
CA THR A 211 -1.82 11.99 18.12
C THR A 211 -0.35 12.35 18.41
N ARG A 212 0.09 12.07 19.64
CA ARG A 212 1.50 12.16 20.04
C ARG A 212 2.35 11.17 19.24
N TYR A 213 1.82 9.97 18.98
CA TYR A 213 2.49 8.93 18.20
C TYR A 213 2.80 9.40 16.77
N GLY A 214 1.83 10.00 16.09
CA GLY A 214 2.05 10.56 14.74
C GLY A 214 3.19 11.57 14.73
N ARG A 215 3.24 12.50 15.70
CA ARG A 215 4.35 13.46 15.82
C ARG A 215 5.71 12.77 16.02
N GLN A 216 5.76 11.68 16.80
CA GLN A 216 6.98 10.89 17.00
C GLN A 216 7.42 10.20 15.69
N VAL A 217 6.49 9.66 14.90
CA VAL A 217 6.77 9.05 13.58
C VAL A 217 7.43 10.06 12.65
N TYR A 218 6.86 11.27 12.53
CA TYR A 218 7.46 12.34 11.72
C TYR A 218 8.81 12.80 12.26
N ALA A 219 8.97 12.95 13.57
CA ALA A 219 10.21 13.37 14.19
C ALA A 219 11.35 12.36 13.94
N VAL A 220 11.08 11.05 14.12
CA VAL A 220 12.04 9.97 13.86
C VAL A 220 12.49 9.95 12.40
N GLY A 221 11.55 10.17 11.46
CA GLY A 221 11.88 10.22 10.04
C GLY A 221 12.62 11.48 9.61
N GLY A 222 12.38 12.60 10.30
CA GLY A 222 13.07 13.85 10.01
C GLY A 222 14.53 13.86 10.47
N ASN A 223 14.77 13.46 11.71
CA ASN A 223 16.11 13.30 12.28
C ASN A 223 16.06 12.39 13.52
N ARG A 224 16.59 11.17 13.40
CA ARG A 224 16.58 10.17 14.48
C ARG A 224 17.32 10.62 15.74
N GLU A 225 18.48 11.29 15.57
CA GLU A 225 19.28 11.74 16.71
C GLU A 225 18.60 12.91 17.43
N ALA A 226 18.07 13.88 16.69
CA ALA A 226 17.31 14.98 17.31
C ALA A 226 16.06 14.47 18.02
N ALA A 227 15.34 13.50 17.45
CA ALA A 227 14.20 12.86 18.09
C ALA A 227 14.59 12.16 19.40
N ARG A 228 15.72 11.42 19.42
CA ARG A 228 16.26 10.77 20.61
C ARG A 228 16.61 11.77 21.71
N LEU A 229 17.31 12.86 21.35
CA LEU A 229 17.65 13.93 22.28
C LEU A 229 16.42 14.65 22.86
N ALA A 230 15.32 14.70 22.08
CA ALA A 230 14.02 15.20 22.54
C ALA A 230 13.21 14.18 23.37
N GLY A 231 13.81 13.04 23.76
CA GLY A 231 13.19 12.02 24.61
C GLY A 231 12.27 11.03 23.87
N VAL A 232 12.28 11.01 22.53
CA VAL A 232 11.50 10.02 21.76
C VAL A 232 12.21 8.68 21.77
N ASN A 233 11.48 7.62 22.14
CA ASN A 233 12.01 6.25 22.05
C ASN A 233 11.95 5.77 20.57
N VAL A 234 13.03 6.03 19.83
CA VAL A 234 13.16 5.71 18.39
C VAL A 234 12.93 4.22 18.13
N GLU A 235 13.45 3.32 18.97
CA GLU A 235 13.31 1.87 18.77
C GLU A 235 11.85 1.43 18.87
N ARG A 236 11.10 1.95 19.85
CA ARG A 236 9.66 1.64 19.98
C ARG A 236 8.87 2.14 18.79
N VAL A 237 9.17 3.35 18.30
CA VAL A 237 8.51 3.89 17.10
C VAL A 237 8.81 3.03 15.89
N LEU A 238 10.07 2.67 15.65
CA LEU A 238 10.45 1.80 14.53
C LEU A 238 9.80 0.42 14.63
N LEU A 239 9.84 -0.24 15.79
CA LEU A 239 9.17 -1.53 16.01
C LEU A 239 7.68 -1.42 15.69
N SER A 240 7.01 -0.39 16.21
CA SER A 240 5.55 -0.24 16.02
C SER A 240 5.14 -0.03 14.58
N VAL A 241 5.91 0.69 13.75
CA VAL A 241 5.56 0.89 12.34
C VAL A 241 5.65 -0.43 11.54
N TYR A 242 6.62 -1.31 11.86
CA TYR A 242 6.68 -2.65 11.26
C TYR A 242 5.56 -3.57 11.75
N VAL A 243 5.14 -3.46 13.01
CA VAL A 243 3.95 -4.17 13.52
C VAL A 243 2.67 -3.67 12.81
N ILE A 244 2.53 -2.36 12.60
CA ILE A 244 1.38 -1.78 11.89
C ILE A 244 1.31 -2.28 10.44
N ILE A 245 2.41 -2.25 9.69
CA ILE A 245 2.39 -2.76 8.32
C ILE A 245 2.15 -4.27 8.30
N GLY A 246 2.69 -5.03 9.23
CA GLY A 246 2.42 -6.45 9.40
C GLY A 246 0.93 -6.73 9.68
N PHE A 247 0.30 -5.99 10.58
CA PHE A 247 -1.14 -6.06 10.83
C PHE A 247 -1.95 -5.83 9.56
N LEU A 248 -1.61 -4.78 8.80
CA LEU A 248 -2.31 -4.44 7.56
C LEU A 248 -2.04 -5.45 6.44
N ALA A 249 -0.84 -6.02 6.37
CA ALA A 249 -0.52 -7.13 5.47
C ALA A 249 -1.34 -8.38 5.80
N GLY A 250 -1.50 -8.70 7.10
CA GLY A 250 -2.36 -9.78 7.56
C GLY A 250 -3.82 -9.59 7.15
N LEU A 251 -4.36 -8.41 7.42
CA LEU A 251 -5.73 -8.06 7.02
C LEU A 251 -5.90 -8.07 5.49
N ALA A 252 -4.94 -7.53 4.74
CA ALA A 252 -4.96 -7.53 3.28
C ALA A 252 -4.90 -8.96 2.71
N GLY A 253 -4.12 -9.87 3.31
CA GLY A 253 -4.05 -11.28 2.94
C GLY A 253 -5.39 -12.01 3.11
N PHE A 254 -6.08 -11.79 4.23
CA PHE A 254 -7.42 -12.30 4.45
C PHE A 254 -8.43 -11.74 3.43
N VAL A 255 -8.46 -10.41 3.22
CA VAL A 255 -9.40 -9.79 2.27
C VAL A 255 -9.11 -10.22 0.83
N LEU A 256 -7.82 -10.39 0.47
CA LEU A 256 -7.41 -10.86 -0.86
C LEU A 256 -7.88 -12.28 -1.12
N SER A 257 -7.66 -13.22 -0.18
CA SER A 257 -8.11 -14.61 -0.30
C SER A 257 -9.64 -14.70 -0.36
N ALA A 258 -10.35 -13.88 0.41
CA ALA A 258 -11.81 -13.78 0.35
C ALA A 258 -12.29 -13.25 -1.02
N ARG A 259 -11.58 -12.27 -1.59
CA ARG A 259 -11.91 -11.70 -2.90
C ARG A 259 -11.72 -12.72 -4.03
N LEU A 260 -10.61 -13.43 -4.01
CA LEU A 260 -10.27 -14.42 -5.06
C LEU A 260 -10.98 -15.75 -4.86
N ASN A 261 -11.59 -15.97 -3.69
CA ASN A 261 -12.06 -17.28 -3.24
C ASN A 261 -10.95 -18.35 -3.31
N SER A 262 -9.71 -17.89 -3.16
CA SER A 262 -8.51 -18.72 -3.27
C SER A 262 -7.34 -18.04 -2.58
N SER A 263 -6.42 -18.81 -2.03
CA SER A 263 -5.15 -18.34 -1.51
C SER A 263 -4.01 -19.11 -2.14
N GLU A 264 -3.00 -18.38 -2.63
CA GLU A 264 -1.90 -18.91 -3.42
C GLU A 264 -0.56 -18.42 -2.89
N ALA A 265 0.49 -19.22 -3.07
CA ALA A 265 1.84 -18.86 -2.65
C ALA A 265 2.40 -17.63 -3.38
N VAL A 266 1.95 -17.38 -4.62
CA VAL A 266 2.36 -16.23 -5.44
C VAL A 266 1.51 -14.98 -5.21
N ALA A 267 0.49 -15.07 -4.36
CA ALA A 267 -0.34 -13.91 -4.01
C ALA A 267 0.53 -12.74 -3.52
N GLY A 268 0.12 -11.52 -3.86
CA GLY A 268 0.83 -10.31 -3.47
C GLY A 268 2.20 -10.11 -4.13
N MET A 269 2.59 -10.91 -5.12
CA MET A 269 3.84 -10.71 -5.85
C MET A 269 3.81 -9.37 -6.60
N GLY A 270 4.84 -8.53 -6.39
CA GLY A 270 4.92 -7.18 -6.95
C GLY A 270 4.16 -6.10 -6.16
N TYR A 271 3.37 -6.45 -5.13
CA TYR A 271 2.64 -5.47 -4.32
C TYR A 271 3.58 -4.51 -3.60
N GLU A 272 4.77 -4.98 -3.20
CA GLU A 272 5.78 -4.13 -2.58
C GLU A 272 6.13 -2.92 -3.46
N LEU A 273 6.33 -3.13 -4.77
CA LEU A 273 6.66 -2.06 -5.71
C LEU A 273 5.46 -1.14 -5.99
N ASN A 274 4.27 -1.71 -6.21
CA ASN A 274 3.04 -0.96 -6.43
C ASN A 274 2.72 -0.04 -5.24
N VAL A 275 2.85 -0.59 -4.03
CA VAL A 275 2.55 0.10 -2.78
C VAL A 275 3.57 1.22 -2.52
N ILE A 276 4.87 0.97 -2.71
CA ILE A 276 5.90 2.01 -2.59
C ILE A 276 5.63 3.11 -3.62
N ALA A 277 5.36 2.74 -4.89
CA ALA A 277 5.03 3.72 -5.93
C ALA A 277 3.80 4.56 -5.56
N ALA A 278 2.73 3.93 -5.06
CA ALA A 278 1.52 4.63 -4.61
C ALA A 278 1.82 5.65 -3.51
N VAL A 279 2.59 5.25 -2.49
CA VAL A 279 2.95 6.10 -1.35
C VAL A 279 3.83 7.28 -1.79
N VAL A 280 4.81 7.03 -2.67
CA VAL A 280 5.75 8.07 -3.15
C VAL A 280 5.06 9.04 -4.12
N ILE A 281 4.26 8.52 -5.07
CA ILE A 281 3.44 9.36 -5.97
C ILE A 281 2.43 10.18 -5.17
N GLY A 282 1.92 9.64 -4.06
CA GLY A 282 1.09 10.36 -3.10
C GLY A 282 1.82 11.48 -2.33
N GLY A 283 3.13 11.67 -2.56
CA GLY A 283 3.94 12.76 -1.99
C GLY A 283 4.61 12.43 -0.67
N THR A 284 4.71 11.15 -0.30
CA THR A 284 5.52 10.73 0.85
C THR A 284 6.98 10.57 0.42
N SER A 285 7.89 11.26 1.11
CA SER A 285 9.32 11.23 0.80
C SER A 285 9.98 9.95 1.30
N LEU A 286 10.74 9.27 0.45
CA LEU A 286 11.54 8.09 0.82
C LEU A 286 12.64 8.39 1.86
N PHE A 287 13.00 9.67 2.02
CA PHE A 287 13.96 10.10 3.05
C PHE A 287 13.33 10.31 4.43
N GLY A 288 12.02 10.04 4.56
CA GLY A 288 11.28 10.18 5.81
C GLY A 288 10.82 11.61 6.14
N GLY A 289 10.06 11.74 7.21
CA GLY A 289 9.63 13.00 7.81
C GLY A 289 8.58 13.80 7.03
N VAL A 290 8.23 13.42 5.81
CA VAL A 290 7.24 14.13 4.96
C VAL A 290 6.33 13.14 4.27
N GLY A 291 5.03 13.34 4.38
CA GLY A 291 4.00 12.52 3.73
C GLY A 291 2.64 12.65 4.41
N THR A 292 1.59 12.10 3.79
CA THR A 292 0.23 12.14 4.34
C THR A 292 -0.57 10.92 3.90
N ILE A 293 -1.48 10.45 4.75
CA ILE A 293 -2.41 9.36 4.39
C ILE A 293 -3.31 9.76 3.22
N PHE A 294 -3.75 11.02 3.15
CA PHE A 294 -4.54 11.50 2.03
C PHE A 294 -3.79 11.35 0.69
N GLY A 295 -2.51 11.73 0.67
CA GLY A 295 -1.65 11.52 -0.50
C GLY A 295 -1.54 10.04 -0.87
N THR A 296 -1.33 9.15 0.12
CA THR A 296 -1.28 7.70 -0.09
C THR A 296 -2.56 7.16 -0.70
N VAL A 297 -3.74 7.60 -0.22
CA VAL A 297 -5.03 7.19 -0.80
C VAL A 297 -5.13 7.59 -2.27
N ILE A 298 -4.79 8.84 -2.61
CA ILE A 298 -4.80 9.31 -4.00
C ILE A 298 -3.77 8.53 -4.86
N GLY A 299 -2.56 8.31 -4.34
CA GLY A 299 -1.54 7.53 -5.03
C GLY A 299 -1.96 6.07 -5.27
N SER A 300 -2.62 5.43 -4.30
CA SER A 300 -3.17 4.09 -4.45
C SER A 300 -4.24 4.03 -5.54
N ILE A 301 -5.13 5.03 -5.58
CA ILE A 301 -6.13 5.14 -6.64
C ILE A 301 -5.46 5.32 -8.00
N LEU A 302 -4.43 6.16 -8.08
CA LEU A 302 -3.71 6.45 -9.32
C LEU A 302 -3.02 5.19 -9.88
N ILE A 303 -2.30 4.43 -9.05
CA ILE A 303 -1.66 3.17 -9.45
C ILE A 303 -2.70 2.13 -9.87
N GLY A 304 -3.80 1.99 -9.09
CA GLY A 304 -4.85 1.03 -9.43
C GLY A 304 -5.57 1.38 -10.73
N VAL A 305 -5.84 2.66 -10.99
CA VAL A 305 -6.41 3.16 -12.27
C VAL A 305 -5.45 2.87 -13.42
N LEU A 306 -4.14 3.13 -13.23
CA LEU A 306 -3.12 2.85 -14.23
C LEU A 306 -3.07 1.37 -14.61
N ILE A 307 -2.95 0.49 -13.61
CA ILE A 307 -2.89 -0.96 -13.83
C ILE A 307 -4.16 -1.45 -14.53
N ASN A 308 -5.33 -1.06 -14.04
CA ASN A 308 -6.60 -1.49 -14.64
C ASN A 308 -6.77 -0.96 -16.07
N GLY A 309 -6.40 0.29 -16.33
CA GLY A 309 -6.45 0.85 -17.68
C GLY A 309 -5.58 0.07 -18.66
N LEU A 310 -4.35 -0.28 -18.26
CA LEU A 310 -3.44 -1.10 -19.05
C LEU A 310 -4.00 -2.53 -19.29
N VAL A 311 -4.63 -3.13 -18.29
CA VAL A 311 -5.31 -4.43 -18.41
C VAL A 311 -6.44 -4.37 -19.43
N LEU A 312 -7.30 -3.34 -19.36
CA LEU A 312 -8.40 -3.16 -20.33
C LEU A 312 -7.95 -2.91 -21.77
N MET A 313 -6.75 -2.37 -21.92
CA MET A 313 -6.08 -2.20 -23.23
C MET A 313 -5.35 -3.47 -23.69
N ASN A 314 -5.46 -4.60 -22.96
CA ASN A 314 -4.75 -5.86 -23.20
C ASN A 314 -3.21 -5.69 -23.24
N VAL A 315 -2.66 -4.74 -22.48
CA VAL A 315 -1.21 -4.60 -22.34
C VAL A 315 -0.65 -5.78 -21.57
N ASN A 316 0.41 -6.39 -22.09
CA ASN A 316 1.08 -7.55 -21.48
C ASN A 316 1.49 -7.24 -20.03
N PRO A 317 1.23 -8.14 -19.06
CA PRO A 317 1.61 -7.95 -17.65
C PRO A 317 3.09 -7.61 -17.43
N TYR A 318 3.99 -8.13 -18.25
CA TYR A 318 5.42 -7.79 -18.16
C TYR A 318 5.69 -6.31 -18.51
N VAL A 319 4.96 -5.76 -19.51
CA VAL A 319 5.05 -4.34 -19.86
C VAL A 319 4.46 -3.47 -18.75
N GLN A 320 3.40 -3.95 -18.08
CA GLN A 320 2.84 -3.25 -16.91
C GLN A 320 3.89 -3.14 -15.79
N GLN A 321 4.62 -4.22 -15.48
CA GLN A 321 5.71 -4.20 -14.48
C GLN A 321 6.84 -3.24 -14.86
N ILE A 322 7.27 -3.25 -16.14
CA ILE A 322 8.26 -2.29 -16.66
C ILE A 322 7.77 -0.86 -16.46
N THR A 323 6.52 -0.59 -16.80
CA THR A 323 5.91 0.75 -16.66
C THR A 323 5.94 1.22 -15.21
N ILE A 324 5.54 0.37 -14.26
CA ILE A 324 5.53 0.70 -12.82
C ILE A 324 6.95 0.97 -12.33
N GLY A 325 7.92 0.13 -12.72
CA GLY A 325 9.33 0.33 -12.37
C GLY A 325 9.89 1.66 -12.89
N LEU A 326 9.61 2.01 -14.14
CA LEU A 326 10.02 3.29 -14.74
C LEU A 326 9.37 4.49 -14.05
N ILE A 327 8.08 4.40 -13.74
CA ILE A 327 7.36 5.43 -13.00
C ILE A 327 8.00 5.62 -11.62
N LEU A 328 8.26 4.55 -10.87
CA LEU A 328 8.87 4.62 -9.56
C LEU A 328 10.23 5.34 -9.61
N VAL A 329 11.12 4.92 -10.51
CA VAL A 329 12.44 5.56 -10.68
C VAL A 329 12.30 7.05 -11.03
N THR A 330 11.40 7.38 -11.95
CA THR A 330 11.17 8.77 -12.40
C THR A 330 10.68 9.66 -11.25
N VAL A 331 9.70 9.17 -10.46
CA VAL A 331 9.13 9.93 -9.34
C VAL A 331 10.16 10.12 -8.23
N VAL A 332 10.95 9.09 -7.91
CA VAL A 332 12.02 9.17 -6.92
C VAL A 332 13.12 10.13 -7.37
N ALA A 333 13.53 10.07 -8.63
CA ALA A 333 14.50 11.00 -9.20
C ALA A 333 14.00 12.45 -9.10
N PHE A 334 12.72 12.67 -9.38
CA PHE A 334 12.11 14.00 -9.26
C PHE A 334 12.06 14.50 -7.80
N ASP A 335 11.72 13.66 -6.84
CA ASP A 335 11.75 13.99 -5.40
C ASP A 335 13.17 14.39 -4.95
N GLN A 336 14.18 13.65 -5.40
CA GLN A 336 15.58 13.95 -5.14
C GLN A 336 16.00 15.31 -5.72
N PHE A 337 15.65 15.60 -6.98
CA PHE A 337 15.92 16.88 -7.63
C PHE A 337 15.21 18.05 -6.93
N ALA A 338 13.96 17.88 -6.53
CA ALA A 338 13.21 18.92 -5.84
C ALA A 338 13.83 19.25 -4.48
N LYS A 339 14.35 18.23 -3.77
CA LYS A 339 15.00 18.39 -2.47
C LYS A 339 16.36 19.07 -2.57
N SER A 340 17.18 18.72 -3.56
CA SER A 340 18.50 19.31 -3.77
C SER A 340 18.44 20.83 -4.10
N ARG A 341 17.33 21.28 -4.71
CA ARG A 341 17.11 22.71 -4.99
C ARG A 341 16.62 23.53 -3.78
N ARG A 342 16.08 22.87 -2.74
CA ARG A 342 15.65 23.56 -1.50
C ARG A 342 16.79 23.76 -0.50
N LEU A 343 17.90 23.05 -0.68
CA LEU A 343 19.09 23.12 0.17
C LEU A 343 20.18 24.08 -0.39
N LYS A 344 19.97 24.58 -1.60
CA LYS A 344 20.73 25.68 -2.22
C LYS A 344 19.91 26.97 -2.19
#